data_48fe130c60f2a8b05265d692469875f6
#
_entry.id   48fe130c60f2a8b05265d692469875f6
#
_cell.length_a   1.000
_cell.length_b   1.000
_cell.length_c   1.000
_cell.angle_alpha   90.00
_cell.angle_beta   90.00
_cell.angle_gamma   90.00
#
_symmetry.space_group_name_H-M   'P 1'
#
loop_
_entity.id
_entity.type
_entity.pdbx_description
1 polymer ?
#
loop_
_entity_poly.entity_id
_entity_poly.type
_entity_poly.pdbx_seq_one_letter_code
_entity_poly.pdbx_strand_id
1 'polypeptide(L)'
;MRRARIRPGFLFVGTGRAGSNWVFEVLREHPEVFLPANKGTFFFNRFFELGVDWYESFFSGSVDEKVAGEVCEDYLSNELAIERIHEYRQDMRLICCFRNPYERAISHWRFFARNGLEEPTITAQGNLRPDVYYLGYYATQLRHLRSVFSQQQILVYLYDDLVSSAEGVARAIYNFIGVDPCFLSSSLSVRVNASDKPRFKLFARFVHNVHMHSWGRSRVVSNFVGAVKRVRPLRKMIKSLLYKSTPMEEGWLDYLTEFPDEIIIRFEEEISALECMLNRNLSNWRAPHEIVELARRRYEAEISDAGAQSGVSGALCVKQ
;
A
#
# COMPACT_ATOMS: atom_id res chain seq x y z
N MET A 1 -19.60 25.49 24.03
CA MET A 1 -18.17 25.47 23.73
C MET A 1 -17.96 24.48 22.58
N ARG A 2 -17.46 24.89 21.40
CA ARG A 2 -17.02 23.97 20.37
C ARG A 2 -15.76 23.27 20.90
N ARG A 3 -15.82 21.95 21.18
CA ARG A 3 -14.63 21.16 21.51
C ARG A 3 -13.62 21.33 20.37
N ALA A 4 -12.35 21.51 20.72
CA ALA A 4 -11.28 21.58 19.74
C ALA A 4 -11.29 20.27 18.93
N ARG A 5 -11.34 20.36 17.61
CA ARG A 5 -11.24 19.19 16.73
C ARG A 5 -9.85 18.61 16.89
N ILE A 6 -9.75 17.31 17.18
CA ILE A 6 -8.46 16.63 17.19
C ILE A 6 -7.99 16.53 15.73
N ARG A 7 -6.84 17.14 15.43
CA ARG A 7 -6.17 17.01 14.15
C ARG A 7 -5.37 15.71 14.11
N PRO A 8 -5.34 14.99 12.98
CA PRO A 8 -4.54 13.77 12.88
C PRO A 8 -3.06 14.06 13.18
N GLY A 9 -2.46 13.22 14.03
CA GLY A 9 -1.07 13.32 14.46
C GLY A 9 -0.21 12.18 13.92
N PHE A 10 -0.83 11.17 13.28
CA PHE A 10 -0.10 10.10 12.61
C PHE A 10 -0.82 9.64 11.35
N LEU A 11 -0.05 9.11 10.40
CA LEU A 11 -0.55 8.49 9.18
C LEU A 11 0.20 7.17 8.93
N PHE A 12 -0.55 6.11 8.61
CA PHE A 12 0.03 4.98 7.89
C PHE A 12 -0.01 5.33 6.39
N VAL A 13 1.17 5.52 5.79
CA VAL A 13 1.29 6.06 4.43
C VAL A 13 1.49 5.00 3.34
N GLY A 14 1.85 3.79 3.70
CA GLY A 14 2.11 2.72 2.74
C GLY A 14 2.92 1.55 3.32
N THR A 15 3.15 0.53 2.54
CA THR A 15 2.69 0.39 1.15
C THR A 15 1.38 -0.41 1.07
N GLY A 16 0.69 -0.27 -0.04
CA GLY A 16 -0.47 -1.11 -0.36
C GLY A 16 -0.08 -2.59 -0.49
N ARG A 17 -0.95 -3.51 -0.04
CA ARG A 17 -0.76 -4.98 -0.04
C ARG A 17 0.27 -5.50 0.97
N ALA A 18 0.64 -4.68 1.95
CA ALA A 18 1.56 -5.01 3.05
C ALA A 18 0.89 -4.92 4.43
N GLY A 19 -0.36 -5.34 4.58
CA GLY A 19 -1.02 -5.43 5.89
C GLY A 19 -1.78 -4.18 6.33
N SER A 20 -1.98 -3.15 5.50
CA SER A 20 -2.69 -1.90 5.85
C SER A 20 -4.09 -2.10 6.44
N ASN A 21 -4.80 -3.17 6.06
CA ASN A 21 -6.09 -3.49 6.67
C ASN A 21 -5.95 -4.03 8.09
N TRP A 22 -4.88 -4.79 8.37
CA TRP A 22 -4.59 -5.25 9.72
C TRP A 22 -4.29 -4.07 10.64
N VAL A 23 -3.42 -3.15 10.20
CA VAL A 23 -3.12 -1.91 10.95
C VAL A 23 -4.39 -1.14 11.26
N PHE A 24 -5.27 -0.97 10.26
CA PHE A 24 -6.53 -0.26 10.44
C PHE A 24 -7.43 -0.92 11.51
N GLU A 25 -7.58 -2.24 11.47
CA GLU A 25 -8.43 -2.96 12.43
C GLU A 25 -7.84 -2.91 13.85
N VAL A 26 -6.52 -3.08 13.99
CA VAL A 26 -5.81 -3.06 15.28
C VAL A 26 -5.88 -1.67 15.91
N LEU A 27 -5.60 -0.61 15.15
CA LEU A 27 -5.66 0.76 15.64
C LEU A 27 -7.08 1.21 15.96
N ARG A 28 -8.08 0.77 15.19
CA ARG A 28 -9.49 1.12 15.42
C ARG A 28 -10.06 0.53 16.71
N GLU A 29 -9.50 -0.57 17.20
CA GLU A 29 -9.91 -1.19 18.47
C GLU A 29 -9.28 -0.50 19.68
N HIS A 30 -8.20 0.27 19.49
CA HIS A 30 -7.50 0.91 20.57
C HIS A 30 -8.31 2.07 21.16
N PRO A 31 -8.60 2.11 22.48
CA PRO A 31 -9.49 3.10 23.08
C PRO A 31 -8.95 4.54 23.01
N GLU A 32 -7.62 4.72 22.96
CA GLU A 32 -6.98 6.03 22.86
C GLU A 32 -6.76 6.52 21.41
N VAL A 33 -7.20 5.76 20.39
CA VAL A 33 -6.96 6.08 18.97
C VAL A 33 -8.26 6.35 18.24
N PHE A 34 -8.36 7.51 17.62
CA PHE A 34 -9.43 7.82 16.68
C PHE A 34 -8.98 7.59 15.23
N LEU A 35 -9.76 6.84 14.48
CA LEU A 35 -9.64 6.72 13.02
C LEU A 35 -10.96 7.09 12.36
N PRO A 36 -10.94 7.67 11.14
CA PRO A 36 -12.13 7.79 10.30
C PRO A 36 -12.85 6.45 10.14
N ALA A 37 -14.17 6.50 9.98
CA ALA A 37 -15.00 5.29 9.85
C ALA A 37 -14.55 4.35 8.72
N ASN A 38 -13.95 4.91 7.71
CA ASN A 38 -13.40 4.20 6.55
C ASN A 38 -11.90 4.38 6.46
N LYS A 39 -11.21 3.35 5.99
CA LYS A 39 -9.78 3.37 5.69
C LYS A 39 -9.51 4.22 4.45
N GLY A 40 -8.55 5.13 4.53
CA GLY A 40 -8.08 6.00 3.45
C GLY A 40 -9.06 7.11 3.08
N THR A 41 -8.74 8.35 3.40
CA THR A 41 -9.48 9.51 2.87
C THR A 41 -8.99 9.87 1.47
N PHE A 42 -7.78 9.47 1.12
CA PHE A 42 -7.07 9.84 -0.11
C PHE A 42 -6.96 11.36 -0.30
N PHE A 43 -6.98 12.12 0.80
CA PHE A 43 -6.97 13.56 0.75
C PHE A 43 -5.71 14.10 0.08
N PHE A 44 -4.54 13.72 0.56
CA PHE A 44 -3.28 14.32 0.13
C PHE A 44 -2.90 13.99 -1.32
N ASN A 45 -3.42 12.89 -1.91
CA ASN A 45 -3.12 12.53 -3.30
C ASN A 45 -4.26 12.74 -4.29
N ARG A 46 -5.54 12.66 -3.87
CA ARG A 46 -6.67 12.66 -4.81
C ARG A 46 -7.69 13.77 -4.57
N PHE A 47 -7.83 14.25 -3.34
CA PHE A 47 -8.91 15.16 -2.95
C PHE A 47 -8.40 16.41 -2.26
N PHE A 48 -7.15 16.79 -2.50
CA PHE A 48 -6.51 17.92 -1.85
C PHE A 48 -7.23 19.25 -2.12
N GLU A 49 -7.77 19.41 -3.31
CA GLU A 49 -8.56 20.58 -3.72
C GLU A 49 -9.87 20.77 -2.96
N LEU A 50 -10.34 19.75 -2.22
CA LEU A 50 -11.51 19.87 -1.35
C LEU A 50 -11.21 20.63 -0.04
N GLY A 51 -9.94 20.93 0.20
CA GLY A 51 -9.47 21.73 1.32
C GLY A 51 -9.38 21.02 2.65
N VAL A 52 -8.60 21.60 3.56
CA VAL A 52 -8.29 21.03 4.87
C VAL A 52 -9.54 20.83 5.74
N ASP A 53 -10.51 21.74 5.67
CA ASP A 53 -11.77 21.61 6.42
C ASP A 53 -12.55 20.34 6.03
N TRP A 54 -12.52 19.98 4.75
CA TRP A 54 -13.10 18.73 4.29
C TRP A 54 -12.39 17.52 4.90
N TYR A 55 -11.06 17.51 4.90
CA TYR A 55 -10.24 16.46 5.50
C TYR A 55 -10.47 16.34 7.01
N GLU A 56 -10.35 17.45 7.74
CA GLU A 56 -10.53 17.47 9.20
C GLU A 56 -11.95 17.08 9.64
N SER A 57 -12.92 17.23 8.74
CA SER A 57 -14.29 16.81 9.03
C SER A 57 -14.45 15.30 9.28
N PHE A 58 -13.53 14.46 8.79
CA PHE A 58 -13.54 13.02 9.07
C PHE A 58 -13.15 12.70 10.53
N PHE A 59 -12.53 13.63 11.23
CA PHE A 59 -12.08 13.50 12.61
C PHE A 59 -13.02 14.19 13.62
N SER A 60 -14.13 14.74 13.16
CA SER A 60 -15.09 15.49 14.03
C SER A 60 -15.84 14.62 15.05
N GLY A 61 -15.74 13.28 14.95
CA GLY A 61 -16.38 12.34 15.87
C GLY A 61 -15.50 11.91 17.04
N SER A 62 -14.26 12.41 17.15
CA SER A 62 -13.39 12.11 18.28
C SER A 62 -13.94 12.77 19.56
N VAL A 63 -13.91 12.04 20.67
CA VAL A 63 -14.49 12.49 21.95
C VAL A 63 -13.43 12.49 23.05
N ASP A 64 -12.86 11.36 23.35
CA ASP A 64 -11.95 11.15 24.48
C ASP A 64 -10.63 10.49 24.07
N GLU A 65 -10.46 10.26 22.76
CA GLU A 65 -9.24 9.65 22.25
C GLU A 65 -8.04 10.59 22.40
N LYS A 66 -6.88 10.02 22.67
CA LYS A 66 -5.63 10.74 22.91
C LYS A 66 -4.99 11.22 21.61
N VAL A 67 -5.14 10.43 20.54
CA VAL A 67 -4.56 10.70 19.23
C VAL A 67 -5.53 10.33 18.11
N ALA A 68 -5.54 11.13 17.05
CA ALA A 68 -6.24 10.81 15.81
C ALA A 68 -5.24 10.53 14.69
N GLY A 69 -5.62 9.70 13.74
CA GLY A 69 -4.80 9.39 12.57
C GLY A 69 -5.58 8.79 11.42
N GLU A 70 -4.87 8.45 10.36
CA GLU A 70 -5.43 7.83 9.17
C GLU A 70 -4.57 6.66 8.71
N VAL A 71 -5.20 5.67 8.10
CA VAL A 71 -4.52 4.58 7.41
C VAL A 71 -4.84 4.70 5.92
N CYS A 72 -3.89 5.22 5.13
CA CYS A 72 -4.00 5.36 3.67
C CYS A 72 -2.72 4.86 3.00
N GLU A 73 -2.78 3.73 2.34
CA GLU A 73 -1.64 3.04 1.75
C GLU A 73 -1.09 3.63 0.45
N ASP A 74 -1.73 4.66 -0.09
CA ASP A 74 -1.40 5.23 -1.41
C ASP A 74 -0.55 6.52 -1.31
N TYR A 75 -0.22 7.00 -0.11
CA TYR A 75 0.52 8.26 0.02
C TYR A 75 2.01 8.10 -0.23
N LEU A 76 2.62 7.01 0.26
CA LEU A 76 4.07 6.81 0.22
C LEU A 76 4.66 6.89 -1.19
N SER A 77 3.95 6.38 -2.18
CA SER A 77 4.36 6.36 -3.58
C SER A 77 4.06 7.65 -4.34
N ASN A 78 3.53 8.66 -3.67
CA ASN A 78 3.17 9.94 -4.27
C ASN A 78 3.95 11.07 -3.58
N GLU A 79 5.01 11.55 -4.22
CA GLU A 79 5.91 12.58 -3.69
C GLU A 79 5.15 13.84 -3.28
N LEU A 80 4.25 14.30 -4.14
CA LEU A 80 3.42 15.48 -3.85
C LEU A 80 2.50 15.27 -2.63
N ALA A 81 2.02 14.05 -2.41
CA ALA A 81 1.25 13.76 -1.20
C ALA A 81 2.11 13.87 0.06
N ILE A 82 3.37 13.43 0.00
CA ILE A 82 4.32 13.53 1.13
C ILE A 82 4.61 15.01 1.45
N GLU A 83 4.83 15.84 0.43
CA GLU A 83 5.03 17.28 0.59
C GLU A 83 3.81 17.95 1.22
N ARG A 84 2.60 17.67 0.74
CA ARG A 84 1.34 18.17 1.29
C ARG A 84 1.08 17.73 2.73
N ILE A 85 1.49 16.52 3.10
CA ILE A 85 1.42 16.05 4.49
C ILE A 85 2.32 16.91 5.37
N HIS A 86 3.53 17.22 4.92
CA HIS A 86 4.48 18.05 5.66
C HIS A 86 3.98 19.50 5.77
N GLU A 87 3.44 20.08 4.71
CA GLU A 87 2.81 21.40 4.73
C GLU A 87 1.63 21.45 5.69
N TYR A 88 0.80 20.39 5.71
CA TYR A 88 -0.35 20.30 6.62
C TYR A 88 0.08 20.18 8.08
N ARG A 89 1.14 19.39 8.37
CA ARG A 89 1.62 19.16 9.72
C ARG A 89 3.07 18.68 9.75
N GLN A 90 3.99 19.55 10.15
CA GLN A 90 5.43 19.27 10.17
C GLN A 90 5.84 18.21 11.20
N ASP A 91 5.11 18.06 12.32
CA ASP A 91 5.35 17.06 13.37
C ASP A 91 4.56 15.75 13.17
N MET A 92 4.07 15.48 11.94
CA MET A 92 3.33 14.27 11.60
C MET A 92 4.20 13.02 11.81
N ARG A 93 3.63 12.01 12.45
CA ARG A 93 4.26 10.68 12.58
C ARG A 93 3.81 9.78 11.45
N LEU A 94 4.76 9.14 10.75
CA LEU A 94 4.50 8.36 9.55
C LEU A 94 4.88 6.90 9.78
N ILE A 95 3.99 6.00 9.38
CA ILE A 95 4.16 4.56 9.54
C ILE A 95 4.19 3.92 8.16
N CYS A 96 5.23 3.12 7.89
CA CYS A 96 5.41 2.36 6.67
C CYS A 96 5.53 0.86 6.97
N CYS A 97 4.92 0.03 6.15
CA CYS A 97 5.15 -1.41 6.13
C CYS A 97 5.63 -1.83 4.76
N PHE A 98 6.77 -2.52 4.69
CA PHE A 98 7.29 -3.08 3.45
C PHE A 98 7.15 -4.61 3.45
N ARG A 99 6.97 -5.16 2.27
CA ARG A 99 6.83 -6.58 2.02
C ARG A 99 7.73 -6.97 0.86
N ASN A 100 8.16 -8.24 0.78
CA ASN A 100 8.82 -8.74 -0.42
C ASN A 100 8.16 -8.15 -1.69
N PRO A 101 8.87 -7.37 -2.54
CA PRO A 101 8.26 -6.62 -3.63
C PRO A 101 7.61 -7.52 -4.69
N TYR A 102 8.13 -8.72 -4.92
CA TYR A 102 7.53 -9.72 -5.80
C TYR A 102 6.18 -10.20 -5.24
N GLU A 103 6.14 -10.62 -3.97
CA GLU A 103 4.89 -11.03 -3.32
C GLU A 103 3.84 -9.91 -3.28
N ARG A 104 4.29 -8.67 -3.04
CA ARG A 104 3.42 -7.51 -3.02
C ARG A 104 2.82 -7.28 -4.41
N ALA A 105 3.65 -7.32 -5.46
CA ALA A 105 3.20 -7.15 -6.85
C ALA A 105 2.17 -8.21 -7.24
N ILE A 106 2.46 -9.49 -6.96
CA ILE A 106 1.52 -10.62 -7.18
C ILE A 106 0.22 -10.41 -6.41
N SER A 107 0.31 -10.01 -5.14
CA SER A 107 -0.88 -9.71 -4.32
C SER A 107 -1.70 -8.55 -4.88
N HIS A 108 -1.06 -7.55 -5.50
CA HIS A 108 -1.72 -6.40 -6.10
C HIS A 108 -2.41 -6.79 -7.41
N TRP A 109 -1.70 -7.50 -8.28
CA TRP A 109 -2.27 -8.05 -9.49
C TRP A 109 -3.48 -8.96 -9.21
N ARG A 110 -3.37 -9.91 -8.27
CA ARG A 110 -4.49 -10.76 -7.85
C ARG A 110 -5.69 -9.94 -7.33
N PHE A 111 -5.44 -8.79 -6.72
CA PHE A 111 -6.50 -7.88 -6.30
C PHE A 111 -7.24 -7.29 -7.51
N PHE A 112 -6.55 -6.86 -8.55
CA PHE A 112 -7.19 -6.34 -9.77
C PHE A 112 -7.94 -7.44 -10.52
N ALA A 113 -7.33 -8.59 -10.75
CA ALA A 113 -7.97 -9.74 -11.40
C ALA A 113 -9.24 -10.17 -10.66
N ARG A 114 -9.18 -10.20 -9.33
CA ARG A 114 -10.33 -10.51 -8.47
C ARG A 114 -11.47 -9.52 -8.65
N ASN A 115 -11.19 -8.24 -8.80
CA ASN A 115 -12.20 -7.20 -8.98
C ASN A 115 -12.65 -7.02 -10.45
N GLY A 116 -12.19 -7.88 -11.36
CA GLY A 116 -12.54 -7.84 -12.76
C GLY A 116 -12.00 -6.58 -13.49
N LEU A 117 -10.92 -6.01 -12.99
CA LEU A 117 -10.29 -4.80 -13.52
C LEU A 117 -9.19 -5.13 -14.52
N GLU A 118 -8.64 -6.34 -14.49
CA GLU A 118 -7.60 -6.83 -15.41
C GLU A 118 -7.73 -8.34 -15.66
N GLU A 119 -7.13 -8.81 -16.78
CA GLU A 119 -6.97 -10.23 -17.10
C GLU A 119 -5.98 -10.91 -16.14
N PRO A 120 -6.08 -12.24 -15.95
CA PRO A 120 -5.34 -12.94 -14.91
C PRO A 120 -3.89 -13.32 -15.27
N THR A 121 -3.20 -12.58 -16.13
CA THR A 121 -1.81 -12.86 -16.52
C THR A 121 -0.87 -11.71 -16.17
N ILE A 122 0.22 -12.01 -15.44
CA ILE A 122 1.38 -11.13 -15.26
C ILE A 122 2.30 -11.37 -16.47
N THR A 123 1.88 -11.10 -17.69
CA THR A 123 2.74 -11.36 -18.84
C THR A 123 3.53 -10.12 -19.23
N ALA A 124 4.78 -10.35 -19.66
CA ALA A 124 5.70 -9.33 -20.17
C ALA A 124 5.16 -8.55 -21.40
N GLN A 125 4.06 -9.00 -21.99
CA GLN A 125 3.47 -8.42 -23.20
C GLN A 125 2.14 -7.68 -22.98
N GLY A 126 1.58 -7.71 -21.76
CA GLY A 126 0.34 -7.01 -21.43
C GLY A 126 0.62 -5.59 -20.93
N ASN A 127 -0.32 -4.66 -21.15
CA ASN A 127 -0.32 -3.30 -20.59
C ASN A 127 -0.34 -3.35 -19.05
N LEU A 128 0.80 -3.74 -18.46
CA LEU A 128 0.96 -3.79 -17.01
C LEU A 128 0.86 -2.37 -16.47
N ARG A 129 -0.03 -2.21 -15.51
CA ARG A 129 -0.14 -0.94 -14.78
C ARG A 129 1.19 -0.68 -14.06
N PRO A 130 1.89 0.41 -14.38
CA PRO A 130 3.17 0.74 -13.74
C PRO A 130 3.09 0.78 -12.20
N ASP A 131 1.90 1.07 -11.66
CA ASP A 131 1.62 1.12 -10.22
C ASP A 131 1.77 -0.26 -9.54
N VAL A 132 1.58 -1.38 -10.27
CA VAL A 132 1.79 -2.72 -9.70
C VAL A 132 3.24 -2.92 -9.28
N TYR A 133 4.21 -2.38 -9.99
CA TYR A 133 5.64 -2.53 -9.68
C TYR A 133 6.18 -1.36 -8.86
N TYR A 134 5.85 -0.13 -9.26
CA TYR A 134 6.36 1.09 -8.62
C TYR A 134 6.12 1.13 -7.11
N LEU A 135 5.00 0.60 -6.64
CA LEU A 135 4.73 0.48 -5.20
C LEU A 135 5.71 -0.44 -4.45
N GLY A 136 6.56 -1.18 -5.17
CA GLY A 136 7.65 -2.00 -4.63
C GLY A 136 9.02 -1.31 -4.60
N TYR A 137 9.15 -0.08 -5.11
CA TYR A 137 10.41 0.67 -5.11
C TYR A 137 10.62 1.39 -3.78
N TYR A 138 10.82 0.59 -2.72
CA TYR A 138 10.78 1.07 -1.34
C TYR A 138 11.94 1.97 -0.96
N ALA A 139 13.15 1.66 -1.43
CA ALA A 139 14.33 2.47 -1.14
C ALA A 139 14.20 3.86 -1.77
N THR A 140 13.68 3.94 -2.99
CA THR A 140 13.38 5.19 -3.68
C THR A 140 12.34 6.00 -2.89
N GLN A 141 11.22 5.39 -2.53
CA GLN A 141 10.14 6.05 -1.77
C GLN A 141 10.57 6.46 -0.36
N LEU A 142 11.31 5.59 0.35
CA LEU A 142 11.81 5.90 1.69
C LEU A 142 12.88 6.99 1.67
N ARG A 143 13.71 7.07 0.63
CA ARG A 143 14.69 8.16 0.45
C ARG A 143 13.97 9.49 0.32
N HIS A 144 12.93 9.58 -0.52
CA HIS A 144 12.11 10.78 -0.64
C HIS A 144 11.43 11.12 0.69
N LEU A 145 10.81 10.15 1.37
CA LEU A 145 10.18 10.37 2.66
C LEU A 145 11.15 10.95 3.70
N ARG A 146 12.39 10.43 3.75
CA ARG A 146 13.45 10.88 4.66
C ARG A 146 14.07 12.24 4.26
N SER A 147 13.86 12.71 3.04
CA SER A 147 14.26 14.07 2.65
C SER A 147 13.30 15.14 3.13
N VAL A 148 12.05 14.76 3.44
CA VAL A 148 10.98 15.65 3.89
C VAL A 148 10.76 15.58 5.41
N PHE A 149 10.84 14.37 5.99
CA PHE A 149 10.61 14.11 7.42
C PHE A 149 11.84 13.56 8.10
N SER A 150 12.05 13.94 9.36
CA SER A 150 13.14 13.39 10.17
C SER A 150 12.94 11.89 10.45
N GLN A 151 14.03 11.17 10.66
CA GLN A 151 13.99 9.72 10.90
C GLN A 151 13.14 9.35 12.14
N GLN A 152 13.11 10.22 13.15
CA GLN A 152 12.33 10.01 14.38
C GLN A 152 10.81 10.07 14.13
N GLN A 153 10.40 10.68 13.03
CA GLN A 153 8.99 10.79 12.63
C GLN A 153 8.54 9.61 11.75
N ILE A 154 9.44 8.68 11.42
CA ILE A 154 9.16 7.58 10.48
C ILE A 154 9.37 6.25 11.19
N LEU A 155 8.31 5.47 11.35
CA LEU A 155 8.35 4.08 11.78
C LEU A 155 8.26 3.17 10.55
N VAL A 156 9.30 2.36 10.33
CA VAL A 156 9.29 1.32 9.29
C VAL A 156 9.32 -0.04 9.94
N TYR A 157 8.43 -0.93 9.52
CA TYR A 157 8.48 -2.36 9.85
C TYR A 157 8.24 -3.20 8.60
N LEU A 158 8.64 -4.47 8.64
CA LEU A 158 8.47 -5.40 7.55
C LEU A 158 7.22 -6.25 7.75
N TYR A 159 6.61 -6.69 6.67
CA TYR A 159 5.50 -7.64 6.72
C TYR A 159 5.90 -8.96 7.39
N ASP A 160 7.16 -9.35 7.26
CA ASP A 160 7.77 -10.51 7.91
C ASP A 160 7.75 -10.35 9.45
N ASP A 161 7.99 -9.14 9.97
CA ASP A 161 7.87 -8.82 11.39
C ASP A 161 6.42 -8.99 11.87
N LEU A 162 5.46 -8.55 11.05
CA LEU A 162 4.04 -8.72 11.33
C LEU A 162 3.63 -10.20 11.37
N VAL A 163 4.17 -11.02 10.46
CA VAL A 163 3.90 -12.47 10.41
C VAL A 163 4.52 -13.17 11.61
N SER A 164 5.72 -12.77 12.00
CA SER A 164 6.45 -13.39 13.13
C SER A 164 5.92 -12.95 14.50
N SER A 165 5.55 -11.67 14.64
CA SER A 165 5.09 -11.09 15.92
C SER A 165 4.09 -9.94 15.70
N ALA A 166 2.84 -10.28 15.46
CA ALA A 166 1.77 -9.29 15.31
C ALA A 166 1.63 -8.39 16.56
N GLU A 167 1.78 -8.96 17.75
CA GLU A 167 1.76 -8.20 19.01
C GLU A 167 2.95 -7.25 19.12
N GLY A 168 4.16 -7.71 18.76
CA GLY A 168 5.36 -6.88 18.76
C GLY A 168 5.23 -5.67 17.85
N VAL A 169 4.69 -5.87 16.65
CA VAL A 169 4.43 -4.78 15.69
C VAL A 169 3.35 -3.82 16.22
N ALA A 170 2.26 -4.33 16.78
CA ALA A 170 1.21 -3.48 17.36
C ALA A 170 1.78 -2.62 18.50
N ARG A 171 2.54 -3.20 19.41
CA ARG A 171 3.20 -2.50 20.52
C ARG A 171 4.17 -1.43 20.03
N ALA A 172 4.96 -1.72 19.00
CA ALA A 172 5.85 -0.73 18.38
C ALA A 172 5.07 0.45 17.80
N ILE A 173 3.96 0.20 17.10
CA ILE A 173 3.08 1.24 16.55
C ILE A 173 2.47 2.07 17.69
N TYR A 174 1.95 1.44 18.73
CA TYR A 174 1.34 2.14 19.88
C TYR A 174 2.33 3.05 20.60
N ASN A 175 3.54 2.55 20.89
CA ASN A 175 4.62 3.37 21.44
C ASN A 175 4.96 4.55 20.53
N PHE A 176 5.06 4.29 19.23
CA PHE A 176 5.42 5.32 18.26
C PHE A 176 4.38 6.44 18.18
N ILE A 177 3.08 6.13 18.22
CA ILE A 177 2.02 7.14 18.21
C ILE A 177 1.71 7.70 19.59
N GLY A 178 2.28 7.14 20.68
CA GLY A 178 2.20 7.65 22.04
C GLY A 178 0.93 7.24 22.78
N VAL A 179 0.39 6.04 22.52
CA VAL A 179 -0.76 5.45 23.24
C VAL A 179 -0.34 4.24 24.05
N ASP A 180 -1.23 3.66 24.86
CA ASP A 180 -0.92 2.53 25.74
C ASP A 180 -0.40 1.32 24.95
N PRO A 181 0.89 0.93 25.11
CA PRO A 181 1.48 -0.18 24.39
C PRO A 181 1.03 -1.56 24.90
N CYS A 182 0.37 -1.62 26.05
CA CYS A 182 -0.10 -2.86 26.64
C CYS A 182 -1.49 -3.29 26.16
N PHE A 183 -2.17 -2.44 25.38
CA PHE A 183 -3.48 -2.80 24.82
C PHE A 183 -3.40 -3.99 23.88
N LEU A 184 -4.24 -4.99 24.10
CA LEU A 184 -4.34 -6.19 23.27
C LEU A 184 -5.59 -6.13 22.37
N SER A 185 -5.39 -5.85 21.10
CA SER A 185 -6.45 -5.88 20.11
C SER A 185 -6.92 -7.32 19.83
N SER A 186 -8.23 -7.54 19.73
CA SER A 186 -8.79 -8.82 19.30
C SER A 186 -8.48 -9.15 17.83
N SER A 187 -7.99 -8.18 17.07
CA SER A 187 -7.64 -8.31 15.66
C SER A 187 -6.17 -8.75 15.44
N LEU A 188 -5.36 -8.91 16.48
CA LEU A 188 -3.97 -9.35 16.36
C LEU A 188 -3.81 -10.67 15.59
N SER A 189 -4.66 -11.66 15.88
CA SER A 189 -4.63 -13.00 15.26
C SER A 189 -5.41 -13.09 13.94
N VAL A 190 -6.07 -12.02 13.53
CA VAL A 190 -6.92 -12.05 12.32
C VAL A 190 -6.05 -11.88 11.09
N ARG A 191 -5.88 -12.92 10.28
CA ARG A 191 -5.42 -12.79 8.89
C ARG A 191 -6.44 -11.97 8.11
N VAL A 192 -6.20 -10.65 8.01
CA VAL A 192 -7.02 -9.75 7.21
C VAL A 192 -6.57 -9.89 5.76
N ASN A 193 -7.45 -10.40 4.89
CA ASN A 193 -7.27 -10.67 3.46
C ASN A 193 -6.62 -12.02 3.10
N ALA A 194 -7.24 -13.12 3.52
CA ALA A 194 -7.19 -14.33 2.70
C ALA A 194 -7.66 -13.97 1.27
N SER A 195 -7.02 -14.55 0.26
CA SER A 195 -7.31 -14.28 -1.17
C SER A 195 -8.71 -14.81 -1.53
N ASP A 196 -9.75 -14.03 -1.20
CA ASP A 196 -11.14 -14.41 -1.47
C ASP A 196 -11.47 -14.06 -2.93
N LYS A 197 -12.03 -15.02 -3.70
CA LYS A 197 -12.51 -14.77 -5.06
C LYS A 197 -13.97 -14.29 -5.02
N PRO A 198 -14.36 -13.26 -5.81
CA PRO A 198 -15.77 -12.85 -5.87
C PRO A 198 -16.61 -13.91 -6.56
N ARG A 199 -17.79 -14.16 -6.02
CA ARG A 199 -18.78 -15.04 -6.66
C ARG A 199 -19.42 -14.40 -7.90
N PHE A 200 -19.48 -13.05 -7.91
CA PHE A 200 -20.09 -12.25 -8.98
C PHE A 200 -19.13 -11.13 -9.41
N LYS A 201 -18.35 -11.34 -10.48
CA LYS A 201 -17.32 -10.39 -10.98
C LYS A 201 -17.89 -9.01 -11.32
N LEU A 202 -19.03 -8.95 -12.02
CA LEU A 202 -19.67 -7.68 -12.41
C LEU A 202 -20.14 -6.87 -11.21
N PHE A 203 -20.67 -7.53 -10.18
CA PHE A 203 -21.08 -6.86 -8.95
C PHE A 203 -19.88 -6.37 -8.14
N ALA A 204 -18.79 -7.16 -8.07
CA ALA A 204 -17.55 -6.73 -7.43
C ALA A 204 -16.95 -5.49 -8.10
N ARG A 205 -16.97 -5.45 -9.44
CA ARG A 205 -16.54 -4.28 -10.25
C ARG A 205 -17.43 -3.06 -9.99
N PHE A 206 -18.74 -3.24 -9.94
CA PHE A 206 -19.67 -2.16 -9.62
C PHE A 206 -19.42 -1.59 -8.21
N VAL A 207 -19.30 -2.45 -7.19
CA VAL A 207 -19.01 -2.05 -5.80
C VAL A 207 -17.66 -1.34 -5.72
N HIS A 208 -16.64 -1.83 -6.41
CA HIS A 208 -15.32 -1.19 -6.48
C HIS A 208 -15.42 0.21 -7.10
N ASN A 209 -16.08 0.35 -8.24
CA ASN A 209 -16.24 1.63 -8.92
C ASN A 209 -17.04 2.63 -8.07
N VAL A 210 -18.14 2.20 -7.46
CA VAL A 210 -18.92 3.04 -6.53
C VAL A 210 -18.04 3.46 -5.34
N HIS A 211 -17.24 2.55 -4.80
CA HIS A 211 -16.34 2.85 -3.70
C HIS A 211 -15.29 3.91 -4.09
N MET A 212 -14.68 3.79 -5.27
CA MET A 212 -13.63 4.70 -5.72
C MET A 212 -14.15 6.07 -6.18
N HIS A 213 -15.36 6.14 -6.75
CA HIS A 213 -15.91 7.39 -7.33
C HIS A 213 -16.82 8.16 -6.38
N SER A 214 -17.51 7.50 -5.46
CA SER A 214 -18.47 8.15 -4.55
C SER A 214 -17.85 8.64 -3.23
N TRP A 215 -16.64 8.21 -2.91
CA TRP A 215 -15.96 8.54 -1.65
C TRP A 215 -15.71 10.04 -1.45
N GLY A 216 -15.31 10.73 -2.51
CA GLY A 216 -15.01 12.16 -2.45
C GLY A 216 -16.25 13.07 -2.49
N ARG A 217 -17.43 12.56 -2.94
CA ARG A 217 -18.57 13.43 -3.26
C ARG A 217 -19.74 13.40 -2.26
N SER A 218 -19.87 12.39 -1.40
CA SER A 218 -21.02 12.31 -0.47
C SER A 218 -20.66 11.76 0.90
N ARG A 219 -20.67 12.62 1.91
CA ARG A 219 -20.53 12.26 3.34
C ARG A 219 -21.59 11.24 3.80
N VAL A 220 -22.81 11.36 3.27
CA VAL A 220 -23.93 10.49 3.65
C VAL A 220 -23.64 9.05 3.23
N VAL A 221 -23.15 8.84 2.01
CA VAL A 221 -22.77 7.51 1.51
C VAL A 221 -21.57 6.96 2.27
N SER A 222 -20.55 7.79 2.54
CA SER A 222 -19.39 7.39 3.34
C SER A 222 -19.75 6.97 4.75
N ASN A 223 -20.60 7.74 5.43
CA ASN A 223 -21.05 7.44 6.78
C ASN A 223 -21.97 6.20 6.84
N PHE A 224 -22.85 6.03 5.87
CA PHE A 224 -23.73 4.85 5.78
C PHE A 224 -22.92 3.56 5.56
N VAL A 225 -21.98 3.58 4.60
CA VAL A 225 -21.06 2.45 4.35
C VAL A 225 -20.19 2.17 5.58
N GLY A 226 -19.73 3.21 6.26
CA GLY A 226 -18.99 3.10 7.53
C GLY A 226 -19.82 2.47 8.64
N ALA A 227 -21.08 2.86 8.78
CA ALA A 227 -21.99 2.29 9.78
C ALA A 227 -22.26 0.79 9.53
N VAL A 228 -22.51 0.41 8.28
CA VAL A 228 -22.68 -1.02 7.89
C VAL A 228 -21.41 -1.83 8.16
N LYS A 229 -20.23 -1.26 7.90
CA LYS A 229 -18.95 -1.92 8.17
C LYS A 229 -18.63 -2.07 9.66
N ARG A 230 -19.21 -1.24 10.55
CA ARG A 230 -19.04 -1.34 12.01
C ARG A 230 -19.74 -2.57 12.60
N VAL A 231 -20.79 -3.07 11.96
CA VAL A 231 -21.53 -4.25 12.44
C VAL A 231 -20.81 -5.52 11.98
N ARG A 232 -19.92 -6.06 12.83
CA ARG A 232 -19.09 -7.25 12.54
C ARG A 232 -19.86 -8.44 11.95
N PRO A 233 -21.01 -8.89 12.51
CA PRO A 233 -21.75 -10.04 11.97
C PRO A 233 -22.28 -9.76 10.57
N LEU A 234 -22.81 -8.56 10.30
CA LEU A 234 -23.32 -8.16 8.99
C LEU A 234 -22.20 -8.12 7.94
N ARG A 235 -21.04 -7.59 8.31
CA ARG A 235 -19.85 -7.58 7.45
C ARG A 235 -19.36 -8.99 7.11
N LYS A 236 -19.30 -9.91 8.10
CA LYS A 236 -18.93 -11.32 7.87
C LYS A 236 -19.94 -12.01 6.95
N MET A 237 -21.24 -11.79 7.16
CA MET A 237 -22.30 -12.34 6.32
C MET A 237 -22.21 -11.83 4.88
N ILE A 238 -22.10 -10.52 4.67
CA ILE A 238 -21.93 -9.92 3.34
C ILE A 238 -20.69 -10.48 2.66
N LYS A 239 -19.56 -10.56 3.39
CA LYS A 239 -18.31 -11.10 2.85
C LYS A 239 -18.44 -12.57 2.43
N SER A 240 -19.08 -13.41 3.23
CA SER A 240 -19.29 -14.85 2.92
C SER A 240 -20.23 -15.07 1.74
N LEU A 241 -21.21 -14.18 1.55
CA LEU A 241 -22.13 -14.22 0.40
C LEU A 241 -21.44 -13.79 -0.90
N LEU A 242 -20.57 -12.78 -0.84
CA LEU A 242 -19.97 -12.17 -2.02
C LEU A 242 -18.64 -12.81 -2.42
N TYR A 243 -17.92 -13.42 -1.50
CA TYR A 243 -16.57 -13.93 -1.74
C TYR A 243 -16.41 -15.39 -1.30
N LYS A 244 -15.65 -16.16 -2.07
CA LYS A 244 -15.22 -17.52 -1.74
C LYS A 244 -13.76 -17.47 -1.31
N SER A 245 -13.44 -18.01 -0.13
CA SER A 245 -12.05 -18.13 0.31
C SER A 245 -11.31 -19.12 -0.59
N THR A 246 -10.16 -18.71 -1.07
CA THR A 246 -9.27 -19.55 -1.87
C THR A 246 -7.92 -19.65 -1.16
N PRO A 247 -7.40 -20.83 -0.85
CA PRO A 247 -6.04 -21.00 -0.35
C PRO A 247 -5.02 -20.41 -1.34
N MET A 248 -3.95 -19.85 -0.84
CA MET A 248 -2.83 -19.42 -1.65
C MET A 248 -1.89 -20.62 -1.74
N GLU A 249 -1.92 -21.35 -2.84
CA GLU A 249 -1.20 -22.63 -3.02
C GLU A 249 0.18 -22.45 -3.66
N GLU A 250 0.51 -21.27 -4.24
CA GLU A 250 1.73 -21.06 -5.01
C GLU A 250 2.60 -19.99 -4.36
N GLY A 251 3.91 -20.28 -4.25
CA GLY A 251 4.92 -19.34 -3.79
C GLY A 251 5.15 -18.21 -4.82
N TRP A 252 5.78 -17.13 -4.41
CA TRP A 252 6.09 -16.01 -5.32
C TRP A 252 7.16 -16.42 -6.36
N LEU A 253 7.99 -17.40 -6.05
CA LEU A 253 9.03 -17.93 -6.96
C LEU A 253 8.44 -18.54 -8.23
N ASP A 254 7.25 -19.12 -8.15
CA ASP A 254 6.57 -19.73 -9.29
C ASP A 254 6.14 -18.70 -10.36
N TYR A 255 6.10 -17.42 -9.97
CA TYR A 255 5.72 -16.29 -10.84
C TYR A 255 6.92 -15.48 -11.35
N LEU A 256 8.15 -15.81 -10.97
CA LEU A 256 9.31 -15.00 -11.34
C LEU A 256 9.51 -14.88 -12.85
N THR A 257 9.22 -15.93 -13.60
CA THR A 257 9.34 -15.94 -15.07
C THR A 257 8.28 -15.07 -15.76
N GLU A 258 7.27 -14.63 -15.03
CA GLU A 258 6.22 -13.73 -15.54
C GLU A 258 6.57 -12.25 -15.35
N PHE A 259 7.61 -11.93 -14.57
CA PHE A 259 8.06 -10.57 -14.39
C PHE A 259 8.93 -10.12 -15.56
N PRO A 260 8.77 -8.87 -16.05
CA PRO A 260 9.72 -8.27 -16.98
C PRO A 260 11.13 -8.24 -16.40
N ASP A 261 12.13 -8.48 -17.26
CA ASP A 261 13.54 -8.55 -16.84
C ASP A 261 13.99 -7.24 -16.17
N GLU A 262 13.57 -6.09 -16.68
CA GLU A 262 13.83 -4.76 -16.09
C GLU A 262 13.28 -4.63 -14.65
N ILE A 263 12.13 -5.25 -14.37
CA ILE A 263 11.51 -5.20 -13.05
C ILE A 263 12.25 -6.10 -12.06
N ILE A 264 12.71 -7.26 -12.50
CA ILE A 264 13.54 -8.15 -11.68
C ILE A 264 14.82 -7.40 -11.26
N ILE A 265 15.53 -6.82 -12.23
CA ILE A 265 16.75 -6.03 -11.98
C ILE A 265 16.46 -4.89 -11.01
N ARG A 266 15.41 -4.14 -11.27
CA ARG A 266 15.03 -3.00 -10.43
C ARG A 266 14.66 -3.40 -9.01
N PHE A 267 13.92 -4.49 -8.81
CA PHE A 267 13.59 -4.98 -7.47
C PHE A 267 14.84 -5.40 -6.69
N GLU A 268 15.83 -6.05 -7.34
CA GLU A 268 17.08 -6.41 -6.69
C GLU A 268 17.90 -5.18 -6.25
N GLU A 269 17.92 -4.13 -7.06
CA GLU A 269 18.54 -2.84 -6.69
C GLU A 269 17.82 -2.19 -5.49
N GLU A 270 16.49 -2.15 -5.53
CA GLU A 270 15.68 -1.57 -4.45
C GLU A 270 15.83 -2.38 -3.14
N ILE A 271 15.88 -3.71 -3.21
CA ILE A 271 16.12 -4.57 -2.05
C ILE A 271 17.50 -4.29 -1.47
N SER A 272 18.54 -4.23 -2.32
CA SER A 272 19.93 -3.95 -1.88
C SER A 272 20.04 -2.58 -1.18
N ALA A 273 19.45 -1.56 -1.77
CA ALA A 273 19.43 -0.22 -1.19
C ALA A 273 18.63 -0.18 0.13
N LEU A 274 17.50 -0.89 0.19
CA LEU A 274 16.66 -0.95 1.39
C LEU A 274 17.36 -1.69 2.54
N GLU A 275 18.10 -2.78 2.27
CA GLU A 275 18.93 -3.47 3.27
C GLU A 275 19.89 -2.50 3.94
N CYS A 276 20.62 -1.70 3.14
CA CYS A 276 21.52 -0.67 3.66
C CYS A 276 20.77 0.40 4.47
N MET A 277 19.63 0.88 3.99
CA MET A 277 18.88 1.96 4.65
C MET A 277 18.27 1.52 6.00
N LEU A 278 17.88 0.25 6.12
CA LEU A 278 17.24 -0.31 7.32
C LEU A 278 18.23 -1.04 8.23
N ASN A 279 19.45 -1.30 7.76
CA ASN A 279 20.42 -2.20 8.41
C ASN A 279 19.78 -3.56 8.76
N ARG A 280 19.06 -4.15 7.78
CA ARG A 280 18.32 -5.40 7.91
C ARG A 280 18.71 -6.36 6.78
N ASN A 281 18.84 -7.64 7.08
CA ASN A 281 19.01 -8.68 6.07
C ASN A 281 17.65 -8.97 5.39
N LEU A 282 17.58 -8.80 4.06
CA LEU A 282 16.42 -9.06 3.21
C LEU A 282 16.72 -10.15 2.16
N SER A 283 17.70 -11.01 2.40
CA SER A 283 18.11 -12.07 1.45
C SER A 283 16.94 -13.00 1.07
N ASN A 284 15.98 -13.21 1.97
CA ASN A 284 14.75 -13.97 1.71
C ASN A 284 13.77 -13.29 0.73
N TRP A 285 14.02 -12.04 0.36
CA TRP A 285 13.23 -11.30 -0.63
C TRP A 285 13.81 -11.38 -2.03
N ARG A 286 15.08 -11.84 -2.17
CA ARG A 286 15.81 -11.83 -3.44
C ARG A 286 15.38 -12.97 -4.36
N ALA A 287 15.36 -12.69 -5.65
CA ALA A 287 15.23 -13.71 -6.66
C ALA A 287 16.51 -14.59 -6.72
N PRO A 288 16.39 -15.86 -7.15
CA PRO A 288 17.55 -16.72 -7.39
C PRO A 288 18.57 -16.05 -8.33
N HIS A 289 19.85 -16.18 -8.01
CA HIS A 289 20.94 -15.51 -8.72
C HIS A 289 20.91 -15.81 -10.23
N GLU A 290 20.64 -17.05 -10.62
CA GLU A 290 20.58 -17.46 -12.02
C GLU A 290 19.48 -16.71 -12.81
N ILE A 291 18.33 -16.44 -12.16
CA ILE A 291 17.23 -15.70 -12.79
C ILE A 291 17.61 -14.22 -12.95
N VAL A 292 18.27 -13.63 -11.97
CA VAL A 292 18.72 -12.24 -12.02
C VAL A 292 19.76 -12.04 -13.11
N GLU A 293 20.75 -12.96 -13.21
CA GLU A 293 21.79 -12.90 -14.25
C GLU A 293 21.20 -13.12 -15.65
N LEU A 294 20.22 -14.02 -15.78
CA LEU A 294 19.52 -14.22 -17.05
C LEU A 294 18.73 -12.99 -17.47
N ALA A 295 18.03 -12.34 -16.53
CA ALA A 295 17.31 -11.09 -16.77
C ALA A 295 18.24 -9.97 -17.22
N ARG A 296 19.40 -9.82 -16.57
CA ARG A 296 20.40 -8.81 -16.96
C ARG A 296 20.89 -9.02 -18.39
N ARG A 297 21.29 -10.23 -18.74
CA ARG A 297 21.78 -10.55 -20.10
C ARG A 297 20.73 -10.26 -21.18
N ARG A 298 19.47 -10.60 -20.93
CA ARG A 298 18.38 -10.33 -21.88
C ARG A 298 18.13 -8.82 -22.01
N TYR A 299 18.07 -8.12 -20.92
CA TYR A 299 17.84 -6.68 -20.91
C TYR A 299 18.97 -5.90 -21.61
N GLU A 300 20.25 -6.27 -21.37
CA GLU A 300 21.40 -5.69 -22.05
C GLU A 300 21.37 -5.95 -23.57
N ALA A 301 20.96 -7.15 -24.00
CA ALA A 301 20.79 -7.48 -25.40
C ALA A 301 19.69 -6.65 -26.07
N GLU A 302 18.54 -6.49 -25.42
CA GLU A 302 17.44 -5.65 -25.92
C GLU A 302 17.85 -4.18 -26.11
N ILE A 303 18.59 -3.60 -25.14
CA ILE A 303 19.10 -2.24 -25.25
C ILE A 303 20.10 -2.11 -26.40
N SER A 304 21.01 -3.10 -26.56
CA SER A 304 21.99 -3.11 -27.64
C SER A 304 21.31 -3.15 -29.01
N ASP A 305 20.32 -4.00 -29.19
CA ASP A 305 19.57 -4.13 -30.46
C ASP A 305 18.75 -2.87 -30.77
N ALA A 306 18.12 -2.26 -29.77
CA ALA A 306 17.40 -1.01 -29.92
C ALA A 306 18.34 0.15 -30.31
N GLY A 307 19.53 0.20 -29.71
CA GLY A 307 20.59 1.16 -30.08
C GLY A 307 21.09 1.00 -31.50
N ALA A 308 21.27 -0.25 -31.96
CA ALA A 308 21.69 -0.56 -33.32
C ALA A 308 20.64 -0.19 -34.37
N GLN A 309 19.36 -0.38 -34.09
CA GLN A 309 18.25 0.00 -34.98
C GLN A 309 18.08 1.52 -35.08
N SER A 310 18.27 2.26 -34.01
CA SER A 310 18.21 3.74 -34.01
C SER A 310 19.41 4.36 -34.75
N GLY A 311 20.58 3.74 -34.73
CA GLY A 311 21.77 4.18 -35.47
C GLY A 311 21.67 4.01 -36.98
N VAL A 312 20.91 3.04 -37.48
CA VAL A 312 20.71 2.79 -38.92
C VAL A 312 19.72 3.79 -39.56
N SER A 313 18.78 4.32 -38.79
CA SER A 313 17.81 5.33 -39.30
C SER A 313 18.44 6.73 -39.52
N GLY A 314 19.59 7.02 -38.87
CA GLY A 314 20.30 8.29 -39.02
C GLY A 314 21.23 8.38 -40.24
N ALA A 315 21.56 7.25 -40.88
CA ALA A 315 22.54 7.21 -41.99
C ALA A 315 21.91 7.35 -43.40
N LEU A 316 20.58 7.44 -43.52
CA LEU A 316 19.88 7.49 -44.81
C LEU A 316 19.34 8.88 -45.21
N CYS A 317 19.71 9.95 -44.53
CA CYS A 317 19.23 11.30 -44.83
C CYS A 317 20.33 12.33 -45.11
N VAL A 318 21.46 11.90 -45.75
CA VAL A 318 22.41 12.84 -46.34
C VAL A 318 22.85 12.33 -47.71
N LYS A 319 21.95 12.43 -48.70
CA LYS A 319 22.30 12.53 -50.11
C LYS A 319 21.03 12.98 -50.90
N GLN A 320 20.83 14.26 -51.02
CA GLN A 320 20.54 14.99 -52.30
C GLN A 320 20.34 16.45 -51.96
#